data_29eb116a9aec8f32b3580934f6ae494b
#
_entry.id   29eb116a9aec8f32b3580934f6ae494b
#
_cell.length_a   1.000
_cell.length_b   1.000
_cell.length_c   1.000
_cell.angle_alpha   90.00
_cell.angle_beta   90.00
_cell.angle_gamma   90.00
#
_symmetry.space_group_name_H-M   'P 1'
#
loop_
_entity.id
_entity.type
_entity.pdbx_description
1 polymer ?
#
loop_
_entity_poly.entity_id
_entity_poly.type
_entity_poly.pdbx_seq_one_letter_code
_entity_poly.pdbx_strand_id
1 'polypeptide(L)'
;MVAGHPGVKNHFTNGCSPSTKAFAPQYGAIGEQIRELRALDIPFEIIPGVTATAACAAMLESELTLPGVAQTVILTRYGTTSPMPEGEQLHDLARHRATMAIHLGVRQLPAIVAELLPHYGADCPIAVIHRASWPDQDWVLGTLADIQEKVAAKDFRRTALILVGRV
;
A
#
# COMPACT_ATOMS: atom_id res chain seq x y z
N MET A 1 18.71 -5.73 -10.11
CA MET A 1 20.07 -5.50 -9.56
C MET A 1 20.21 -4.00 -9.35
N VAL A 2 19.96 -3.49 -8.14
CA VAL A 2 20.08 -2.06 -7.81
C VAL A 2 21.50 -1.85 -7.31
N ALA A 3 22.26 -1.03 -8.02
CA ALA A 3 23.64 -0.68 -7.68
C ALA A 3 23.66 -0.04 -6.29
N GLY A 4 24.38 -0.66 -5.36
CA GLY A 4 24.57 -0.13 -4.02
C GLY A 4 25.31 1.20 -4.02
N HIS A 5 24.80 2.14 -3.25
CA HIS A 5 25.48 3.41 -3.00
C HIS A 5 26.76 3.14 -2.20
N PRO A 6 27.94 3.56 -2.64
CA PRO A 6 29.18 3.33 -1.90
C PRO A 6 29.22 4.30 -0.71
N GLY A 7 29.05 3.81 0.50
CA GLY A 7 29.27 4.63 1.69
C GLY A 7 28.60 4.16 2.97
N VAL A 8 27.74 3.17 2.94
CA VAL A 8 27.11 2.64 4.17
C VAL A 8 27.69 1.27 4.46
N LYS A 9 28.73 1.21 5.28
CA LYS A 9 29.28 -0.04 5.82
C LYS A 9 28.91 -0.13 7.29
N ASN A 10 28.16 -1.18 7.64
CA ASN A 10 27.94 -1.54 9.03
C ASN A 10 29.25 -2.06 9.63
N HIS A 11 29.79 -1.33 10.59
CA HIS A 11 30.76 -1.85 11.53
C HIS A 11 30.12 -1.87 12.92
N PHE A 12 29.42 -2.96 13.22
CA PHE A 12 29.01 -3.22 14.60
C PHE A 12 30.14 -3.90 15.35
N THR A 13 30.84 -3.12 16.15
CA THR A 13 31.69 -3.64 17.21
C THR A 13 30.98 -3.45 18.53
N ASN A 14 30.83 -4.53 19.28
CA ASN A 14 30.36 -4.62 20.66
C ASN A 14 28.84 -4.59 20.91
N GLY A 15 28.20 -5.74 20.73
CA GLY A 15 27.13 -6.20 21.64
C GLY A 15 25.77 -5.54 21.60
N CYS A 16 25.58 -4.43 20.89
CA CYS A 16 24.27 -3.83 20.69
C CYS A 16 23.80 -4.17 19.29
N SER A 17 22.82 -5.07 19.20
CA SER A 17 22.13 -5.33 17.93
C SER A 17 21.40 -4.04 17.55
N PRO A 18 21.77 -3.40 16.43
CA PRO A 18 20.99 -2.28 15.94
C PRO A 18 19.61 -2.80 15.60
N SER A 19 18.60 -2.02 15.86
CA SER A 19 17.25 -2.33 15.43
C SER A 19 17.20 -2.28 13.91
N THR A 20 17.59 -3.38 13.26
CA THR A 20 17.44 -3.58 11.84
C THR A 20 15.94 -3.60 11.57
N LYS A 21 15.41 -2.54 10.98
CA LYS A 21 14.02 -2.51 10.57
C LYS A 21 13.98 -2.67 9.07
N ALA A 22 13.26 -3.68 8.59
CA ALA A 22 12.87 -3.74 7.20
C ALA A 22 11.85 -2.63 6.93
N PHE A 23 12.15 -1.72 6.01
CA PHE A 23 11.25 -0.64 5.67
C PHE A 23 10.84 -0.73 4.20
N ALA A 24 9.54 -0.83 3.97
CA ALA A 24 9.00 -0.41 2.69
C ALA A 24 8.95 1.13 2.70
N PRO A 25 9.54 1.84 1.75
CA PRO A 25 9.59 3.30 1.74
C PRO A 25 8.25 3.93 1.31
N GLN A 26 7.13 3.32 1.71
CA GLN A 26 5.78 3.78 1.42
C GLN A 26 5.05 4.07 2.72
N TYR A 27 4.65 5.33 2.92
CA TYR A 27 3.84 5.80 4.05
C TYR A 27 4.42 5.50 5.44
N GLY A 28 5.73 5.30 5.56
CA GLY A 28 6.41 4.83 6.79
C GLY A 28 7.24 5.89 7.51
N ALA A 29 7.20 7.17 7.12
CA ALA A 29 7.99 8.27 7.73
C ALA A 29 9.50 7.98 7.82
N ILE A 30 10.02 7.09 6.98
CA ILE A 30 11.44 6.69 6.99
C ILE A 30 12.38 7.89 6.75
N GLY A 31 11.95 8.87 5.97
CA GLY A 31 12.75 10.07 5.70
C GLY A 31 13.03 10.88 6.96
N GLU A 32 12.09 10.96 7.88
CA GLU A 32 12.28 11.64 9.17
C GLU A 32 13.26 10.87 10.04
N GLN A 33 13.09 9.56 10.15
CA GLN A 33 14.00 8.70 10.92
C GLN A 33 15.44 8.79 10.38
N ILE A 34 15.64 8.79 9.06
CA ILE A 34 16.95 8.92 8.42
C ILE A 34 17.58 10.29 8.75
N ARG A 35 16.79 11.38 8.73
CA ARG A 35 17.29 12.71 9.08
C ARG A 35 17.81 12.76 10.51
N GLU A 36 17.04 12.22 11.46
CA GLU A 36 17.45 12.18 12.87
C GLU A 36 18.70 11.31 13.09
N LEU A 37 18.74 10.12 12.48
CA LEU A 37 19.92 9.25 12.58
C LEU A 37 21.19 9.91 12.02
N ARG A 38 21.06 10.64 10.90
CA ARG A 38 22.18 11.40 10.32
C ARG A 38 22.61 12.57 11.19
N ALA A 39 21.65 13.30 11.77
CA ALA A 39 21.96 14.42 12.66
C ALA A 39 22.69 13.99 13.93
N LEU A 40 22.45 12.75 14.38
CA LEU A 40 23.10 12.15 15.54
C LEU A 40 24.35 11.33 15.19
N ASP A 41 24.77 11.33 13.93
CA ASP A 41 25.90 10.53 13.41
C ASP A 41 25.76 9.02 13.75
N ILE A 42 24.52 8.50 13.78
CA ILE A 42 24.24 7.10 14.06
C ILE A 42 24.24 6.33 12.74
N PRO A 43 25.13 5.33 12.57
CA PRO A 43 25.15 4.51 11.38
C PRO A 43 23.86 3.68 11.27
N PHE A 44 23.31 3.59 10.06
CA PHE A 44 22.11 2.82 9.78
C PHE A 44 22.18 2.12 8.42
N GLU A 45 21.34 1.11 8.25
CA GLU A 45 21.16 0.40 7.00
C GLU A 45 19.67 0.33 6.64
N ILE A 46 19.36 0.52 5.36
CA ILE A 46 17.99 0.34 4.84
C ILE A 46 17.94 -1.03 4.16
N ILE A 47 17.15 -1.93 4.73
CA ILE A 47 16.95 -3.26 4.17
C ILE A 47 15.71 -3.24 3.30
N PRO A 48 15.83 -3.60 1.99
CA PRO A 48 14.67 -3.73 1.12
C PRO A 48 13.70 -4.79 1.64
N GLY A 49 12.41 -4.47 1.59
CA GLY A 49 11.35 -5.40 2.00
C GLY A 49 10.26 -5.53 0.95
N VAL A 50 9.42 -6.56 1.08
CA VAL A 50 8.23 -6.75 0.28
C VAL A 50 7.18 -5.73 0.74
N THR A 51 6.64 -4.96 -0.21
CA THR A 51 5.58 -3.99 0.09
C THR A 51 4.25 -4.70 0.38
N ALA A 52 3.35 -4.03 1.12
CA ALA A 52 2.01 -4.55 1.34
C ALA A 52 1.27 -4.83 0.02
N THR A 53 1.48 -4.01 -1.00
CA THR A 53 0.88 -4.19 -2.32
C THR A 53 1.33 -5.50 -2.98
N ALA A 54 2.65 -5.78 -2.96
CA ALA A 54 3.18 -7.02 -3.53
C ALA A 54 2.75 -8.25 -2.69
N ALA A 55 2.70 -8.12 -1.37
CA ALA A 55 2.22 -9.20 -0.50
C ALA A 55 0.74 -9.52 -0.75
N CYS A 56 -0.10 -8.49 -0.95
CA CYS A 56 -1.51 -8.67 -1.28
C CYS A 56 -1.71 -9.32 -2.66
N ALA A 57 -0.95 -8.91 -3.68
CA ALA A 57 -0.99 -9.53 -5.00
C ALA A 57 -0.61 -11.01 -4.94
N ALA A 58 0.46 -11.35 -4.23
CA ALA A 58 0.88 -12.73 -4.04
C ALA A 58 -0.18 -13.57 -3.31
N MET A 59 -0.83 -13.00 -2.29
CA MET A 59 -1.90 -13.68 -1.55
C MET A 59 -3.15 -13.94 -2.42
N LEU A 60 -3.43 -13.06 -3.38
CA LEU A 60 -4.52 -13.23 -4.33
C LEU A 60 -4.13 -14.07 -5.55
N GLU A 61 -2.87 -14.53 -5.63
CA GLU A 61 -2.31 -15.25 -6.77
C GLU A 61 -2.54 -14.51 -8.09
N SER A 62 -2.46 -13.17 -8.04
CA SER A 62 -2.78 -12.28 -9.16
C SER A 62 -1.61 -11.36 -9.48
N GLU A 63 -1.43 -11.08 -10.76
CA GLU A 63 -0.60 -9.97 -11.20
C GLU A 63 -1.35 -8.64 -10.99
N LEU A 64 -0.61 -7.54 -10.93
CA LEU A 64 -1.20 -6.20 -10.84
C LEU A 64 -1.31 -5.52 -12.20
N THR A 65 -0.76 -6.15 -13.24
CA THR A 65 -0.76 -5.66 -14.61
C THR A 65 -1.11 -6.78 -15.59
N LEU A 66 -1.91 -6.47 -16.60
CA LEU A 66 -2.29 -7.42 -17.63
C LEU A 66 -2.32 -6.70 -18.99
N PRO A 67 -1.60 -7.20 -20.00
CA PRO A 67 -1.64 -6.64 -21.36
C PRO A 67 -3.07 -6.54 -21.90
N GLY A 68 -3.41 -5.38 -22.48
CA GLY A 68 -4.74 -5.11 -22.98
C GLY A 68 -5.81 -4.76 -21.94
N VAL A 69 -5.52 -4.88 -20.66
CA VAL A 69 -6.44 -4.53 -19.55
C VAL A 69 -5.92 -3.33 -18.78
N ALA A 70 -4.82 -3.47 -18.07
CA ALA A 70 -4.13 -2.38 -17.39
C ALA A 70 -2.64 -2.69 -17.24
N GLN A 71 -1.78 -1.74 -17.59
CA GLN A 71 -0.32 -1.88 -17.47
C GLN A 71 0.28 -0.85 -16.50
N THR A 72 -0.59 -0.10 -15.82
CA THR A 72 -0.21 0.92 -14.84
C THR A 72 -0.79 0.52 -13.50
N VAL A 73 0.03 0.65 -12.46
CA VAL A 73 -0.39 0.48 -11.07
C VAL A 73 -0.21 1.80 -10.35
N ILE A 74 -1.28 2.33 -9.80
CA ILE A 74 -1.26 3.53 -8.97
C ILE A 74 -1.22 3.12 -7.51
N LEU A 75 -0.14 3.47 -6.82
CA LEU A 75 0.00 3.32 -5.38
C LEU A 75 -0.35 4.64 -4.71
N THR A 76 -1.46 4.68 -4.01
CA THR A 76 -1.93 5.88 -3.33
C THR A 76 -2.43 5.58 -1.92
N ARG A 77 -2.81 6.61 -1.19
CA ARG A 77 -3.49 6.50 0.10
C ARG A 77 -4.80 7.29 0.07
N TYR A 78 -5.70 6.98 0.98
CA TYR A 78 -6.84 7.84 1.21
C TYR A 78 -6.51 8.85 2.32
N GLY A 79 -6.56 10.14 1.97
CA GLY A 79 -6.20 11.22 2.88
C GLY A 79 -7.34 11.62 3.79
N THR A 80 -7.24 11.31 5.08
CA THR A 80 -8.21 11.77 6.10
C THR A 80 -7.62 12.82 7.02
N THR A 81 -6.43 12.56 7.57
CA THR A 81 -5.75 13.45 8.51
C THR A 81 -4.83 14.44 7.81
N SER A 82 -4.22 14.02 6.71
CA SER A 82 -3.39 14.88 5.86
C SER A 82 -4.05 14.96 4.48
N PRO A 83 -4.39 16.14 3.99
CA PRO A 83 -5.01 16.28 2.68
C PRO A 83 -4.10 15.73 1.58
N MET A 84 -4.69 15.29 0.49
CA MET A 84 -3.97 14.93 -0.71
C MET A 84 -3.60 16.19 -1.49
N PRO A 85 -2.42 16.23 -2.14
CA PRO A 85 -2.07 17.31 -3.05
C PRO A 85 -3.09 17.47 -4.18
N GLU A 86 -3.14 18.65 -4.79
CA GLU A 86 -3.96 18.90 -5.96
C GLU A 86 -3.58 17.92 -7.10
N GLY A 87 -4.58 17.34 -7.74
CA GLY A 87 -4.39 16.33 -8.79
C GLY A 87 -4.07 14.91 -8.30
N GLU A 88 -3.80 14.71 -6.99
CA GLU A 88 -3.59 13.39 -6.41
C GLU A 88 -4.81 12.90 -5.61
N GLN A 89 -5.92 13.57 -5.71
CA GLN A 89 -7.16 13.13 -5.07
C GLN A 89 -7.68 11.85 -5.74
N LEU A 90 -8.35 11.02 -4.98
CA LEU A 90 -8.73 9.69 -5.46
C LEU A 90 -9.59 9.76 -6.74
N HIS A 91 -10.53 10.70 -6.81
CA HIS A 91 -11.37 10.88 -7.99
C HIS A 91 -10.57 11.31 -9.25
N ASP A 92 -9.48 12.06 -9.08
CA ASP A 92 -8.61 12.43 -10.21
C ASP A 92 -7.80 11.24 -10.69
N LEU A 93 -7.21 10.49 -9.78
CA LEU A 93 -6.47 9.27 -10.09
C LEU A 93 -7.36 8.20 -10.72
N ALA A 94 -8.61 8.11 -10.30
CA ALA A 94 -9.59 7.14 -10.80
C ALA A 94 -9.91 7.30 -12.30
N ARG A 95 -9.70 8.48 -12.87
CA ARG A 95 -9.89 8.74 -14.31
C ARG A 95 -8.99 7.87 -15.19
N HIS A 96 -7.84 7.45 -14.68
CA HIS A 96 -6.90 6.59 -15.41
C HIS A 96 -7.38 5.15 -15.56
N ARG A 97 -8.33 4.69 -14.75
CA ARG A 97 -8.85 3.31 -14.74
C ARG A 97 -7.75 2.23 -14.63
N ALA A 98 -6.61 2.63 -14.10
CA ALA A 98 -5.47 1.75 -13.84
C ALA A 98 -5.76 0.79 -12.67
N THR A 99 -4.97 -0.25 -12.51
CA THR A 99 -4.97 -1.00 -11.25
C THR A 99 -4.55 -0.06 -10.12
N MET A 100 -5.31 -0.01 -9.04
CA MET A 100 -5.05 0.93 -7.95
C MET A 100 -4.93 0.19 -6.61
N ALA A 101 -3.85 0.50 -5.87
CA ALA A 101 -3.64 0.04 -4.51
C ALA A 101 -3.78 1.21 -3.54
N ILE A 102 -4.86 1.20 -2.75
CA ILE A 102 -5.23 2.30 -1.85
C ILE A 102 -4.89 1.91 -0.42
N HIS A 103 -3.90 2.61 0.12
CA HIS A 103 -3.45 2.45 1.50
C HIS A 103 -4.24 3.32 2.47
N LEU A 104 -4.24 2.96 3.75
CA LEU A 104 -4.77 3.75 4.87
C LEU A 104 -6.26 4.11 4.77
N GLY A 105 -7.02 3.46 3.88
CA GLY A 105 -8.38 3.86 3.51
C GLY A 105 -9.50 2.95 4.02
N VAL A 106 -9.23 1.82 4.66
CA VAL A 106 -10.27 0.80 4.94
C VAL A 106 -11.45 1.34 5.75
N ARG A 107 -11.23 2.28 6.67
CA ARG A 107 -12.31 2.92 7.45
C ARG A 107 -13.17 3.87 6.62
N GLN A 108 -12.67 4.28 5.48
CA GLN A 108 -13.33 5.21 4.57
C GLN A 108 -13.82 4.50 3.30
N LEU A 109 -13.97 3.18 3.36
CA LEU A 109 -14.38 2.37 2.22
C LEU A 109 -15.65 2.91 1.52
N PRO A 110 -16.70 3.39 2.23
CA PRO A 110 -17.85 3.99 1.56
C PRO A 110 -17.51 5.22 0.73
N ALA A 111 -16.68 6.12 1.24
CA ALA A 111 -16.25 7.31 0.51
C ALA A 111 -15.36 6.94 -0.69
N ILE A 112 -14.43 6.00 -0.50
CA ILE A 112 -13.57 5.48 -1.57
C ILE A 112 -14.42 4.90 -2.70
N VAL A 113 -15.40 4.06 -2.39
CA VAL A 113 -16.29 3.47 -3.38
C VAL A 113 -17.06 4.55 -4.14
N ALA A 114 -17.59 5.56 -3.43
CA ALA A 114 -18.32 6.66 -4.06
C ALA A 114 -17.47 7.45 -5.07
N GLU A 115 -16.18 7.66 -4.77
CA GLU A 115 -15.24 8.34 -5.68
C GLU A 115 -14.82 7.48 -6.87
N LEU A 116 -14.75 6.15 -6.70
CA LEU A 116 -14.33 5.22 -7.76
C LEU A 116 -15.47 4.86 -8.74
N LEU A 117 -16.69 4.73 -8.24
CA LEU A 117 -17.86 4.28 -9.03
C LEU A 117 -18.05 5.00 -10.37
N PRO A 118 -17.94 6.34 -10.45
CA PRO A 118 -18.15 7.07 -11.71
C PRO A 118 -17.16 6.70 -12.82
N HIS A 119 -15.99 6.20 -12.44
CA HIS A 119 -14.89 5.93 -13.37
C HIS A 119 -14.73 4.44 -13.67
N TYR A 120 -14.84 3.58 -12.67
CA TYR A 120 -14.60 2.14 -12.80
C TYR A 120 -15.87 1.35 -13.11
N GLY A 121 -17.05 1.89 -12.75
CA GLY A 121 -18.32 1.17 -12.87
C GLY A 121 -18.58 0.24 -11.69
N ALA A 122 -19.86 -0.07 -11.47
CA ALA A 122 -20.32 -0.87 -10.33
C ALA A 122 -19.80 -2.32 -10.35
N ASP A 123 -19.54 -2.86 -11.52
CA ASP A 123 -19.06 -4.22 -11.78
C ASP A 123 -17.55 -4.39 -11.61
N CYS A 124 -16.80 -3.28 -11.39
CA CYS A 124 -15.35 -3.35 -11.27
C CYS A 124 -14.94 -4.18 -10.06
N PRO A 125 -14.03 -5.15 -10.25
CA PRO A 125 -13.51 -5.95 -9.16
C PRO A 125 -12.76 -5.09 -8.13
N ILE A 126 -12.94 -5.46 -6.87
CA ILE A 126 -12.25 -4.87 -5.74
C ILE A 126 -11.95 -5.94 -4.69
N ALA A 127 -10.78 -5.86 -4.10
CA ALA A 127 -10.35 -6.69 -3.00
C ALA A 127 -9.99 -5.83 -1.79
N VAL A 128 -10.40 -6.23 -0.61
CA VAL A 128 -9.95 -5.65 0.66
C VAL A 128 -9.20 -6.72 1.42
N ILE A 129 -7.88 -6.54 1.58
CA ILE A 129 -6.98 -7.54 2.14
C ILE A 129 -6.47 -7.03 3.48
N HIS A 130 -6.72 -7.80 4.52
CA HIS A 130 -6.32 -7.50 5.89
C HIS A 130 -5.11 -8.35 6.29
N ARG A 131 -4.06 -7.70 6.81
CA ARG A 131 -2.89 -8.35 7.37
C ARG A 131 -2.23 -9.38 6.45
N ALA A 132 -2.07 -9.07 5.16
CA ALA A 132 -1.37 -9.94 4.21
C ALA A 132 -0.02 -10.42 4.79
N SER A 133 0.27 -11.70 4.68
CA SER A 133 1.45 -12.40 5.24
C SER A 133 1.46 -12.63 6.76
N TRP A 134 0.43 -12.25 7.48
CA TRP A 134 0.30 -12.52 8.92
C TRP A 134 -0.49 -13.83 9.15
N PRO A 135 -0.33 -14.50 10.30
CA PRO A 135 -1.08 -15.74 10.59
C PRO A 135 -2.59 -15.57 10.58
N ASP A 136 -3.09 -14.37 10.87
CA ASP A 136 -4.50 -14.00 10.88
C ASP A 136 -4.90 -13.15 9.66
N GLN A 137 -4.22 -13.34 8.53
CA GLN A 137 -4.59 -12.71 7.27
C GLN A 137 -6.00 -13.12 6.84
N ASP A 138 -6.74 -12.17 6.31
CA ASP A 138 -8.09 -12.40 5.78
C ASP A 138 -8.36 -11.43 4.62
N TRP A 139 -9.32 -11.75 3.75
CA TRP A 139 -9.67 -10.87 2.63
C TRP A 139 -11.13 -11.00 2.23
N VAL A 140 -11.61 -9.99 1.57
CA VAL A 140 -12.93 -9.95 0.97
C VAL A 140 -12.82 -9.56 -0.50
N LEU A 141 -13.41 -10.36 -1.37
CA LEU A 141 -13.51 -10.10 -2.80
C LEU A 141 -14.93 -9.70 -3.16
N GLY A 142 -15.04 -8.73 -4.04
CA GLY A 142 -16.34 -8.24 -4.51
C GLY A 142 -16.21 -7.32 -5.72
N THR A 143 -17.24 -6.56 -5.93
CA THR A 143 -17.32 -5.48 -6.89
C THR A 143 -17.53 -4.16 -6.14
N LEU A 144 -17.36 -3.04 -6.83
CA LEU A 144 -17.66 -1.73 -6.23
C LEU A 144 -19.10 -1.61 -5.76
N ALA A 145 -20.02 -2.43 -6.32
CA ALA A 145 -21.42 -2.45 -5.92
C ALA A 145 -21.66 -3.11 -4.56
N ASP A 146 -20.90 -4.18 -4.23
CA ASP A 146 -21.23 -5.06 -3.09
C ASP A 146 -20.17 -5.11 -1.99
N ILE A 147 -18.98 -4.55 -2.23
CA ILE A 147 -17.84 -4.68 -1.31
C ILE A 147 -18.12 -4.09 0.08
N GLN A 148 -18.89 -3.02 0.16
CA GLN A 148 -19.19 -2.37 1.44
C GLN A 148 -19.96 -3.29 2.38
N GLU A 149 -20.99 -3.95 1.86
CA GLU A 149 -21.80 -4.91 2.61
C GLU A 149 -20.95 -6.12 3.04
N LYS A 150 -20.16 -6.66 2.12
CA LYS A 150 -19.28 -7.79 2.38
C LYS A 150 -18.23 -7.50 3.45
N VAL A 151 -17.64 -6.31 3.43
CA VAL A 151 -16.62 -5.90 4.41
C VAL A 151 -17.25 -5.53 5.76
N ALA A 152 -18.50 -5.06 5.79
CA ALA A 152 -19.19 -4.74 7.04
C ALA A 152 -19.32 -5.94 7.99
N ALA A 153 -19.34 -7.16 7.46
CA ALA A 153 -19.32 -8.40 8.23
C ALA A 153 -17.97 -8.73 8.87
N LYS A 154 -16.92 -7.98 8.53
CA LYS A 154 -15.52 -8.16 8.98
C LYS A 154 -15.07 -6.99 9.84
N ASP A 155 -14.20 -7.23 10.82
CA ASP A 155 -13.64 -6.16 11.66
C ASP A 155 -12.33 -5.60 11.06
N PHE A 156 -12.34 -5.19 9.81
CA PHE A 156 -11.19 -4.62 9.11
C PHE A 156 -11.02 -3.13 9.43
N ARG A 157 -10.38 -2.80 10.54
CA ARG A 157 -10.22 -1.39 10.98
C ARG A 157 -8.87 -0.79 10.68
N ARG A 158 -7.83 -1.61 10.55
CA ARG A 158 -6.43 -1.20 10.33
C ARG A 158 -5.71 -2.28 9.52
N THR A 159 -4.48 -1.94 9.06
CA THR A 159 -3.58 -2.90 8.41
C THR A 159 -4.27 -3.63 7.24
N ALA A 160 -5.04 -2.89 6.47
CA ALA A 160 -5.70 -3.40 5.29
C ALA A 160 -5.33 -2.56 4.06
N LEU A 161 -5.23 -3.24 2.93
CA LEU A 161 -5.03 -2.66 1.60
C LEU A 161 -6.28 -2.89 0.76
N ILE A 162 -6.64 -1.89 -0.02
CA ILE A 162 -7.71 -1.98 -1.01
C ILE A 162 -7.06 -2.06 -2.38
N LEU A 163 -7.33 -3.12 -3.13
CA LEU A 163 -6.96 -3.27 -4.54
C LEU A 163 -8.20 -3.14 -5.40
N VAL A 164 -8.15 -2.31 -6.43
CA VAL A 164 -9.25 -2.13 -7.38
C VAL A 164 -8.70 -2.14 -8.80
N GLY A 165 -9.40 -2.80 -9.69
CA GLY A 165 -9.01 -2.93 -11.09
C GLY A 165 -9.59 -4.16 -11.74
N ARG A 166 -9.36 -4.30 -13.05
CA ARG A 166 -9.88 -5.41 -13.87
C ARG A 166 -8.84 -6.48 -14.20
N VAL A 167 -7.68 -6.39 -13.55
CA VAL A 167 -6.60 -7.37 -13.65
C VAL A 167 -6.84 -8.50 -12.68
#